data_4185b40c942303fe2b06fc6c7f4141b3
#
_entry.id   4185b40c942303fe2b06fc6c7f4141b3
#
_cell.length_a   1.000
_cell.length_b   1.000
_cell.length_c   1.000
_cell.angle_alpha   90.00
_cell.angle_beta   90.00
_cell.angle_gamma   90.00
#
_symmetry.space_group_name_H-M   'P 1'
#
loop_
_entity.id
_entity.type
_entity.pdbx_description
1 polymer ?
#
loop_
_entity_poly.entity_id
_entity_poly.type
_entity_poly.pdbx_seq_one_letter_code
_entity_poly.pdbx_strand_id
1 'polypeptide(L)'
;MSNSSATLQSYTHYSLTIPNRDVEITTSGNYLLSVFDANQNLVFTTRFVVYEQPANVQLGVFRLRNLDGIDSQQRIEIGVQTNNINARQPEQEIKVWALQNFLWSTARKISKFDYVMNQTLQYEYSNDLIFEGGNEYLFFDTKDIRSTGGNVVQIRRNKLYQSILYPDHVRNGNIYTYAPDINGNFVIQTTEGINPNTDADYTEVTFSLQTAETNYDFYVTGRFNQNQPQSYYKLQYEPTTNTHQAIIRMKQGVYNYKYVAIDAVSQLLENGVGGSHWETENDYYALVYFRPFGQRYDRLIGVGFGNSNQIRN
;
A
#
# COMPACT_ATOMS: atom_id res chain seq x y z
N MET A 1 -3.98 -13.12 -22.75
CA MET A 1 -3.63 -14.39 -22.08
C MET A 1 -2.40 -14.96 -22.76
N SER A 2 -1.35 -15.30 -22.02
CA SER A 2 -0.07 -15.83 -22.52
C SER A 2 0.49 -16.86 -21.55
N ASN A 3 1.01 -17.96 -22.05
CA ASN A 3 1.66 -18.97 -21.21
C ASN A 3 3.11 -18.56 -20.89
N SER A 4 3.61 -19.01 -19.74
CA SER A 4 5.01 -18.82 -19.36
C SER A 4 5.94 -19.57 -20.33
N SER A 5 7.14 -19.03 -20.50
CA SER A 5 8.18 -19.57 -21.39
C SER A 5 9.45 -19.81 -20.60
N ALA A 6 10.02 -21.02 -20.73
CA ALA A 6 11.29 -21.41 -20.13
C ALA A 6 11.35 -21.29 -18.58
N THR A 7 10.21 -21.33 -17.89
CA THR A 7 10.11 -21.23 -16.42
C THR A 7 10.05 -22.62 -15.78
N LEU A 8 10.61 -22.75 -14.56
CA LEU A 8 10.52 -23.97 -13.74
C LEU A 8 9.08 -24.19 -13.25
N GLN A 9 8.39 -23.11 -12.91
CA GLN A 9 6.98 -23.12 -12.57
C GLN A 9 6.17 -22.63 -13.75
N SER A 10 5.46 -23.52 -14.44
CA SER A 10 4.54 -23.12 -15.51
C SER A 10 3.35 -22.33 -14.96
N TYR A 11 2.98 -21.28 -15.65
CA TYR A 11 1.81 -20.44 -15.33
C TYR A 11 1.23 -19.79 -16.60
N THR A 12 0.04 -19.27 -16.49
CA THR A 12 -0.60 -18.45 -17.51
C THR A 12 -0.74 -17.02 -17.01
N HIS A 13 -0.24 -16.07 -17.78
CA HIS A 13 -0.41 -14.63 -17.52
C HIS A 13 -1.71 -14.15 -18.14
N TYR A 14 -2.54 -13.49 -17.35
CA TYR A 14 -3.75 -12.81 -17.78
C TYR A 14 -3.58 -11.30 -17.64
N SER A 15 -4.05 -10.55 -18.63
CA SER A 15 -4.13 -9.09 -18.60
C SER A 15 -5.53 -8.64 -18.99
N LEU A 16 -6.03 -7.66 -18.29
CA LEU A 16 -7.30 -6.98 -18.58
C LEU A 16 -7.07 -5.48 -18.52
N THR A 17 -7.45 -4.78 -19.58
CA THR A 17 -7.45 -3.32 -19.62
C THR A 17 -8.88 -2.82 -19.62
N ILE A 18 -9.19 -1.87 -18.75
CA ILE A 18 -10.49 -1.19 -18.67
C ILE A 18 -10.22 0.32 -18.70
N PRO A 19 -10.92 1.09 -19.56
CA PRO A 19 -11.92 0.66 -20.55
C PRO A 19 -11.32 -0.10 -21.73
N ASN A 20 -12.15 -0.86 -22.43
CA ASN A 20 -11.78 -1.57 -23.66
C ASN A 20 -12.98 -1.53 -24.65
N ARG A 21 -12.88 -2.27 -25.75
CA ARG A 21 -13.92 -2.29 -26.79
C ARG A 21 -15.30 -2.75 -26.28
N ASP A 22 -15.31 -3.63 -25.27
CA ASP A 22 -16.52 -4.31 -24.78
C ASP A 22 -17.01 -3.73 -23.45
N VAL A 23 -16.19 -2.92 -22.76
CA VAL A 23 -16.48 -2.34 -21.44
C VAL A 23 -16.07 -0.88 -21.38
N GLU A 24 -17.04 -0.01 -21.10
CA GLU A 24 -16.88 1.42 -20.86
C GLU A 24 -17.36 1.78 -19.45
N ILE A 25 -16.61 2.67 -18.76
CA ILE A 25 -17.03 3.20 -17.46
C ILE A 25 -17.65 4.58 -17.69
N THR A 26 -18.95 4.68 -17.44
CA THR A 26 -19.74 5.91 -17.73
C THR A 26 -19.93 6.80 -16.52
N THR A 27 -19.61 6.34 -15.32
CA THR A 27 -19.80 7.11 -14.08
C THR A 27 -18.53 7.09 -13.22
N SER A 28 -18.27 8.19 -12.52
CA SER A 28 -17.21 8.24 -11.51
C SER A 28 -17.65 7.58 -10.19
N GLY A 29 -16.67 7.11 -9.40
CA GLY A 29 -16.94 6.50 -8.09
C GLY A 29 -15.97 5.36 -7.77
N ASN A 30 -16.36 4.56 -6.79
CA ASN A 30 -15.59 3.40 -6.35
C ASN A 30 -16.07 2.13 -7.04
N TYR A 31 -15.12 1.33 -7.48
CA TYR A 31 -15.40 0.08 -8.20
C TYR A 31 -14.69 -1.09 -7.53
N LEU A 32 -15.30 -2.25 -7.64
CA LEU A 32 -14.71 -3.54 -7.32
C LEU A 32 -14.56 -4.36 -8.59
N LEU A 33 -13.33 -4.77 -8.88
CA LEU A 33 -13.06 -5.80 -9.87
C LEU A 33 -12.97 -7.14 -9.15
N SER A 34 -13.89 -8.05 -9.44
CA SER A 34 -13.88 -9.42 -8.91
C SER A 34 -13.55 -10.39 -10.04
N VAL A 35 -12.57 -11.24 -9.80
CA VAL A 35 -12.14 -12.28 -10.76
C VAL A 35 -12.59 -13.63 -10.26
N PHE A 36 -13.24 -14.40 -11.13
CA PHE A 36 -13.76 -15.73 -10.84
C PHE A 36 -13.08 -16.78 -11.71
N ASP A 37 -12.95 -18.00 -11.18
CA ASP A 37 -12.51 -19.15 -11.95
C ASP A 37 -13.63 -19.68 -12.87
N ALA A 38 -13.32 -20.73 -13.67
CA ALA A 38 -14.29 -21.36 -14.55
C ALA A 38 -15.49 -22.00 -13.81
N ASN A 39 -15.36 -22.30 -12.52
CA ASN A 39 -16.40 -22.85 -11.67
C ASN A 39 -17.17 -21.77 -10.89
N GLN A 40 -16.98 -20.49 -11.21
CA GLN A 40 -17.59 -19.34 -10.53
C GLN A 40 -17.11 -19.14 -9.07
N ASN A 41 -15.98 -19.71 -8.68
CA ASN A 41 -15.38 -19.41 -7.39
C ASN A 41 -14.62 -18.09 -7.48
N LEU A 42 -14.77 -17.23 -6.46
CA LEU A 42 -14.03 -15.97 -6.36
C LEU A 42 -12.54 -16.26 -6.16
N VAL A 43 -11.71 -15.77 -7.07
CA VAL A 43 -10.24 -15.88 -6.98
C VAL A 43 -9.66 -14.71 -6.21
N PHE A 44 -9.99 -13.49 -6.60
CA PHE A 44 -9.62 -12.27 -5.87
C PHE A 44 -10.56 -11.10 -6.21
N THR A 45 -10.50 -10.09 -5.36
CA THR A 45 -11.16 -8.81 -5.58
C THR A 45 -10.17 -7.67 -5.40
N THR A 46 -10.19 -6.68 -6.27
CA THR A 46 -9.41 -5.45 -6.12
C THR A 46 -10.27 -4.22 -6.28
N ARG A 47 -9.92 -3.15 -5.54
CA ARG A 47 -10.61 -1.85 -5.61
C ARG A 47 -9.87 -0.93 -6.55
N PHE A 48 -10.62 -0.13 -7.29
CA PHE A 48 -10.09 1.01 -8.03
C PHE A 48 -11.12 2.16 -8.02
N VAL A 49 -10.67 3.34 -8.36
CA VAL A 49 -11.52 4.52 -8.43
C VAL A 49 -11.51 5.10 -9.83
N VAL A 50 -12.65 5.63 -10.24
CA VAL A 50 -12.80 6.43 -11.46
C VAL A 50 -13.23 7.81 -11.06
N TYR A 51 -12.50 8.84 -11.47
CA TYR A 51 -12.78 10.20 -11.06
C TYR A 51 -12.96 11.15 -12.23
N GLU A 52 -13.73 12.18 -11.98
CA GLU A 52 -13.88 13.38 -12.81
C GLU A 52 -12.99 14.47 -12.19
N GLN A 53 -12.76 15.59 -12.90
CA GLN A 53 -11.99 16.71 -12.35
C GLN A 53 -12.70 18.07 -12.39
N PRO A 54 -13.97 18.19 -12.01
CA PRO A 54 -14.58 19.50 -11.84
C PRO A 54 -14.10 20.23 -10.58
N ALA A 55 -13.60 19.49 -9.56
CA ALA A 55 -12.99 20.07 -8.37
C ALA A 55 -11.47 20.09 -8.49
N ASN A 56 -10.85 21.21 -8.12
CA ASN A 56 -9.41 21.26 -7.89
C ASN A 56 -9.14 20.98 -6.41
N VAL A 57 -8.33 19.96 -6.14
CA VAL A 57 -8.02 19.50 -4.79
C VAL A 57 -6.54 19.69 -4.51
N GLN A 58 -6.23 20.55 -3.56
CA GLN A 58 -4.88 20.79 -3.06
C GLN A 58 -4.65 19.93 -1.81
N LEU A 59 -3.46 19.37 -1.67
CA LEU A 59 -3.05 18.62 -0.49
C LEU A 59 -1.62 19.01 -0.10
N GLY A 60 -1.45 19.47 1.13
CA GLY A 60 -0.15 19.75 1.73
C GLY A 60 0.14 18.74 2.84
N VAL A 61 1.42 18.41 3.03
CA VAL A 61 1.89 17.55 4.13
C VAL A 61 2.73 18.40 5.08
N PHE A 62 2.50 18.25 6.38
CA PHE A 62 3.12 19.06 7.43
C PHE A 62 3.61 18.17 8.57
N ARG A 63 4.66 18.61 9.23
CA ARG A 63 5.06 18.04 10.51
C ARG A 63 4.03 18.40 11.58
N LEU A 64 3.69 17.44 12.43
CA LEU A 64 2.81 17.71 13.56
C LEU A 64 3.53 18.64 14.56
N ARG A 65 2.78 19.59 15.13
CA ARG A 65 3.31 20.54 16.13
C ARG A 65 3.01 20.15 17.57
N ASN A 66 2.21 19.10 17.78
CA ASN A 66 1.89 18.59 19.10
C ASN A 66 3.01 17.69 19.62
N LEU A 67 3.45 17.86 20.85
CA LEU A 67 4.56 17.11 21.47
C LEU A 67 4.34 15.59 21.47
N ASP A 68 3.10 15.13 21.60
CA ASP A 68 2.78 13.70 21.70
C ASP A 68 2.99 12.92 20.38
N GLY A 69 3.08 13.60 19.24
CA GLY A 69 3.23 12.96 17.93
C GLY A 69 4.27 13.60 17.00
N ILE A 70 5.02 14.59 17.50
CA ILE A 70 5.93 15.40 16.68
C ILE A 70 7.03 14.59 15.99
N ASP A 71 7.44 13.47 16.57
CA ASP A 71 8.51 12.62 16.05
C ASP A 71 8.01 11.39 15.31
N SER A 72 6.69 11.12 15.33
CA SER A 72 6.12 9.89 14.75
C SER A 72 4.99 10.12 13.76
N GLN A 73 4.39 11.32 13.73
CA GLN A 73 3.17 11.57 12.97
C GLN A 73 3.34 12.68 11.94
N GLN A 74 2.56 12.55 10.88
CA GLN A 74 2.44 13.53 9.79
C GLN A 74 1.00 14.04 9.74
N ARG A 75 0.82 15.33 9.47
CA ARG A 75 -0.48 15.96 9.27
C ARG A 75 -0.63 16.38 7.83
N ILE A 76 -1.81 16.17 7.28
CA ILE A 76 -2.17 16.70 5.96
C ILE A 76 -3.18 17.84 6.11
N GLU A 77 -3.16 18.76 5.15
CA GLU A 77 -4.16 19.81 4.98
C GLU A 77 -4.74 19.71 3.58
N ILE A 78 -6.05 19.88 3.44
CA ILE A 78 -6.75 19.68 2.19
C ILE A 78 -7.57 20.94 1.87
N GLY A 79 -7.36 21.48 0.66
CA GLY A 79 -8.16 22.55 0.09
C GLY A 79 -8.98 22.04 -1.10
N VAL A 80 -10.30 22.19 -1.05
CA VAL A 80 -11.20 21.78 -2.12
C VAL A 80 -11.85 23.00 -2.76
N GLN A 81 -11.44 23.35 -3.99
CA GLN A 81 -12.05 24.43 -4.76
C GLN A 81 -13.34 23.94 -5.43
N THR A 82 -14.44 24.63 -5.15
CA THR A 82 -15.78 24.24 -5.58
C THR A 82 -16.39 25.11 -6.68
N ASN A 83 -15.58 25.98 -7.31
CA ASN A 83 -16.05 26.99 -8.29
C ASN A 83 -16.84 26.41 -9.47
N ASN A 84 -16.49 25.18 -9.87
CA ASN A 84 -17.13 24.48 -10.98
C ASN A 84 -18.21 23.48 -10.52
N ILE A 85 -18.59 23.54 -9.24
CA ILE A 85 -19.55 22.62 -8.62
C ILE A 85 -20.67 23.43 -8.02
N ASN A 86 -21.91 23.11 -8.40
CA ASN A 86 -23.07 23.76 -7.81
C ASN A 86 -23.50 23.06 -6.51
N ALA A 87 -22.64 23.12 -5.48
CA ALA A 87 -22.95 22.63 -4.15
C ALA A 87 -23.76 23.68 -3.39
N ARG A 88 -25.02 23.38 -3.10
CA ARG A 88 -25.93 24.28 -2.35
C ARG A 88 -25.68 24.19 -0.85
N GLN A 89 -25.40 23.00 -0.38
CA GLN A 89 -25.08 22.68 1.03
C GLN A 89 -23.80 21.84 1.08
N PRO A 90 -22.62 22.48 0.94
CA PRO A 90 -21.33 21.77 0.84
C PRO A 90 -21.09 20.79 2.00
N GLU A 91 -21.50 21.11 3.23
CA GLU A 91 -21.35 20.23 4.40
C GLU A 91 -22.08 18.87 4.25
N GLN A 92 -23.17 18.83 3.50
CA GLN A 92 -23.97 17.61 3.28
C GLN A 92 -23.64 16.92 1.97
N GLU A 93 -23.31 17.71 0.93
CA GLU A 93 -23.16 17.26 -0.44
C GLU A 93 -21.73 16.83 -0.76
N ILE A 94 -20.70 17.42 -0.07
CA ILE A 94 -19.28 17.12 -0.29
C ILE A 94 -18.76 16.25 0.85
N LYS A 95 -18.10 15.16 0.49
CA LYS A 95 -17.45 14.23 1.43
C LYS A 95 -15.99 14.07 1.01
N VAL A 96 -15.08 14.17 1.97
CA VAL A 96 -13.65 14.02 1.75
C VAL A 96 -13.15 12.78 2.50
N TRP A 97 -12.33 11.99 1.81
CA TRP A 97 -11.61 10.87 2.38
C TRP A 97 -10.13 11.08 2.15
N ALA A 98 -9.32 10.81 3.16
CA ALA A 98 -7.87 10.85 3.08
C ALA A 98 -7.29 9.43 3.17
N LEU A 99 -6.24 9.15 2.39
CA LEU A 99 -5.53 7.87 2.39
C LEU A 99 -4.03 8.12 2.39
N GLN A 100 -3.28 7.27 3.08
CA GLN A 100 -1.84 7.20 3.03
C GLN A 100 -1.42 6.04 2.11
N ASN A 101 -0.45 6.26 1.22
CA ASN A 101 0.11 5.30 0.26
C ASN A 101 -0.95 4.57 -0.60
N PHE A 102 -2.10 5.20 -0.80
CA PHE A 102 -3.26 4.63 -1.47
C PHE A 102 -3.72 3.31 -0.85
N LEU A 103 -3.60 3.16 0.46
CA LEU A 103 -4.04 1.98 1.21
C LEU A 103 -5.43 2.21 1.79
N TRP A 104 -6.37 1.36 1.42
CA TRP A 104 -7.74 1.46 1.92
C TRP A 104 -7.87 1.21 3.42
N SER A 105 -6.92 0.50 4.04
CA SER A 105 -6.83 0.32 5.50
C SER A 105 -6.57 1.63 6.24
N THR A 106 -5.92 2.59 5.59
CA THR A 106 -5.63 3.91 6.16
C THR A 106 -6.72 4.94 5.88
N ALA A 107 -7.77 4.58 5.12
CA ALA A 107 -8.80 5.52 4.69
C ALA A 107 -9.55 6.14 5.87
N ARG A 108 -9.56 7.48 5.94
CA ARG A 108 -10.24 8.26 6.96
C ARG A 108 -11.22 9.23 6.33
N LYS A 109 -12.43 9.23 6.85
CA LYS A 109 -13.46 10.18 6.44
C LYS A 109 -13.29 11.48 7.22
N ILE A 110 -13.08 12.58 6.52
CA ILE A 110 -13.03 13.89 7.15
C ILE A 110 -14.45 14.41 7.27
N SER A 111 -14.89 14.64 8.50
CA SER A 111 -16.30 14.86 8.83
C SER A 111 -16.88 16.17 8.26
N LYS A 112 -16.10 17.26 8.30
CA LYS A 112 -16.49 18.58 7.79
C LYS A 112 -15.26 19.43 7.51
N PHE A 113 -15.42 20.47 6.70
CA PHE A 113 -14.41 21.53 6.57
C PHE A 113 -14.43 22.45 7.77
N ASP A 114 -13.28 23.07 8.04
CA ASP A 114 -13.11 24.00 9.18
C ASP A 114 -13.60 25.40 8.82
N TYR A 115 -13.30 25.88 7.62
CA TYR A 115 -13.73 27.19 7.12
C TYR A 115 -13.72 27.24 5.58
N VAL A 116 -14.25 28.33 5.04
CA VAL A 116 -14.26 28.60 3.59
C VAL A 116 -13.42 29.86 3.33
N MET A 117 -12.45 29.75 2.42
CA MET A 117 -11.63 30.86 1.99
C MET A 117 -11.58 30.89 0.45
N ASN A 118 -11.99 32.01 -0.17
CA ASN A 118 -11.97 32.18 -1.63
C ASN A 118 -12.62 31.00 -2.39
N GLN A 119 -13.81 30.58 -1.96
CA GLN A 119 -14.56 29.42 -2.51
C GLN A 119 -13.81 28.08 -2.40
N THR A 120 -12.84 27.98 -1.49
CA THR A 120 -12.13 26.77 -1.16
C THR A 120 -12.54 26.32 0.22
N LEU A 121 -13.01 25.09 0.33
CA LEU A 121 -13.28 24.42 1.59
C LEU A 121 -11.95 23.96 2.19
N GLN A 122 -11.61 24.42 3.39
CA GLN A 122 -10.34 24.11 4.06
C GLN A 122 -10.57 23.08 5.16
N TYR A 123 -9.72 22.05 5.17
CA TYR A 123 -9.69 20.94 6.13
C TYR A 123 -8.29 20.91 6.76
N GLU A 124 -8.14 21.35 8.01
CA GLU A 124 -6.83 21.55 8.63
C GLU A 124 -6.75 21.03 10.08
N TYR A 125 -7.85 21.07 10.84
CA TYR A 125 -7.78 20.87 12.30
C TYR A 125 -8.33 19.53 12.79
N SER A 126 -8.93 18.71 11.91
CA SER A 126 -9.43 17.39 12.29
C SER A 126 -8.29 16.43 12.65
N ASN A 127 -8.46 15.65 13.72
CA ASN A 127 -7.57 14.55 14.05
C ASN A 127 -7.54 13.44 12.97
N ASP A 128 -8.58 13.37 12.12
CA ASP A 128 -8.62 12.45 10.98
C ASP A 128 -7.60 12.81 9.89
N LEU A 129 -6.98 13.98 9.96
CA LEU A 129 -5.90 14.43 9.07
C LEU A 129 -4.50 14.07 9.58
N ILE A 130 -4.39 13.42 10.75
CA ILE A 130 -3.11 13.04 11.36
C ILE A 130 -2.89 11.55 11.12
N PHE A 131 -1.76 11.19 10.51
CA PHE A 131 -1.37 9.82 10.20
C PHE A 131 -0.06 9.46 10.90
N GLU A 132 0.08 8.20 11.29
CA GLU A 132 1.39 7.67 11.67
C GLU A 132 2.32 7.73 10.45
N GLY A 133 3.54 8.22 10.64
CA GLY A 133 4.54 8.25 9.56
C GLY A 133 4.94 6.85 9.12
N GLY A 134 4.94 5.88 10.05
CA GLY A 134 5.47 4.55 9.79
C GLY A 134 6.98 4.59 9.59
N ASN A 135 7.51 3.65 8.83
CA ASN A 135 8.93 3.60 8.46
C ASN A 135 9.08 3.15 7.02
N GLU A 136 10.23 3.48 6.40
CA GLU A 136 10.56 3.04 5.05
C GLU A 136 10.41 1.53 4.91
N TYR A 137 9.88 1.08 3.78
CA TYR A 137 9.74 -0.34 3.52
C TYR A 137 11.10 -1.01 3.36
N LEU A 138 11.19 -2.24 3.78
CA LEU A 138 12.29 -3.13 3.43
C LEU A 138 12.17 -3.54 1.97
N PHE A 139 13.25 -3.97 1.35
CA PHE A 139 13.21 -4.43 -0.02
C PHE A 139 14.03 -5.70 -0.25
N PHE A 140 13.70 -6.43 -1.28
CA PHE A 140 14.55 -7.45 -1.87
C PHE A 140 14.44 -7.45 -3.40
N ASP A 141 15.49 -7.97 -4.03
CA ASP A 141 15.59 -8.08 -5.48
C ASP A 141 15.89 -9.53 -5.88
N THR A 142 14.96 -10.17 -6.58
CA THR A 142 15.07 -11.53 -7.12
C THR A 142 15.00 -11.53 -8.64
N LYS A 143 15.34 -10.43 -9.31
CA LYS A 143 15.41 -10.39 -10.79
C LYS A 143 16.35 -11.46 -11.35
N ASP A 144 17.45 -11.72 -10.64
CA ASP A 144 18.33 -12.86 -10.91
C ASP A 144 18.23 -13.86 -9.75
N ILE A 145 17.57 -14.98 -9.97
CA ILE A 145 17.41 -16.05 -8.98
C ILE A 145 18.60 -17.01 -8.92
N ARG A 146 19.67 -16.74 -9.63
CA ARG A 146 20.90 -17.54 -9.64
C ARG A 146 22.08 -16.86 -8.95
N SER A 147 21.98 -15.54 -8.72
CA SER A 147 23.01 -14.72 -8.08
C SER A 147 22.52 -14.09 -6.79
N THR A 148 23.38 -14.02 -5.80
CA THR A 148 23.12 -13.28 -4.54
C THR A 148 23.25 -11.77 -4.77
N GLY A 149 22.53 -10.97 -3.98
CA GLY A 149 22.48 -9.51 -4.06
C GLY A 149 21.09 -9.00 -3.77
N GLY A 150 20.89 -7.69 -3.68
CA GLY A 150 19.57 -7.09 -3.43
C GLY A 150 18.85 -7.65 -2.18
N ASN A 151 19.56 -7.76 -1.07
CA ASN A 151 19.15 -8.39 0.20
C ASN A 151 19.03 -9.93 0.16
N VAL A 152 19.37 -10.61 -0.92
CA VAL A 152 19.46 -12.07 -0.98
C VAL A 152 20.86 -12.51 -0.56
N VAL A 153 20.98 -13.22 0.57
CA VAL A 153 22.26 -13.70 1.11
C VAL A 153 22.65 -15.07 0.56
N GLN A 154 21.69 -15.90 0.26
CA GLN A 154 21.94 -17.27 -0.21
C GLN A 154 20.87 -17.70 -1.21
N ILE A 155 21.30 -18.47 -2.21
CA ILE A 155 20.40 -19.13 -3.17
C ILE A 155 20.62 -20.63 -3.07
N ARG A 156 19.53 -21.37 -3.02
CA ARG A 156 19.51 -22.84 -3.10
C ARG A 156 18.67 -23.27 -4.29
N ARG A 157 19.05 -24.33 -4.94
CA ARG A 157 18.26 -24.91 -6.03
C ARG A 157 17.62 -26.20 -5.56
N ASN A 158 16.31 -26.20 -5.46
CA ASN A 158 15.46 -27.36 -5.25
C ASN A 158 14.58 -27.58 -6.49
N LYS A 159 13.29 -27.89 -6.34
CA LYS A 159 12.33 -27.88 -7.45
C LYS A 159 12.19 -26.48 -8.06
N LEU A 160 12.14 -25.46 -7.20
CA LEU A 160 12.30 -24.05 -7.56
C LEU A 160 13.61 -23.54 -6.96
N TYR A 161 14.04 -22.36 -7.39
CA TYR A 161 15.07 -21.63 -6.67
C TYR A 161 14.50 -21.15 -5.33
N GLN A 162 15.32 -21.16 -4.30
CA GLN A 162 15.03 -20.59 -3.00
C GLN A 162 15.97 -19.42 -2.77
N SER A 163 15.40 -18.22 -2.61
CA SER A 163 16.12 -16.99 -2.30
C SER A 163 15.99 -16.71 -0.81
N ILE A 164 17.08 -16.83 -0.07
CA ILE A 164 17.13 -16.59 1.38
C ILE A 164 17.57 -15.16 1.59
N LEU A 165 16.74 -14.34 2.25
CA LEU A 165 17.04 -12.96 2.56
C LEU A 165 17.95 -12.86 3.79
N TYR A 166 18.68 -11.73 3.93
CA TYR A 166 19.31 -11.40 5.20
C TYR A 166 18.23 -11.31 6.29
N PRO A 167 18.51 -11.78 7.52
CA PRO A 167 17.57 -11.60 8.63
C PRO A 167 17.36 -10.11 8.92
N ASP A 168 16.08 -9.72 9.01
CA ASP A 168 15.68 -8.39 9.42
C ASP A 168 15.59 -8.28 10.93
N HIS A 169 15.71 -7.07 11.44
CA HIS A 169 15.59 -6.76 12.87
C HIS A 169 14.34 -5.90 13.14
N VAL A 170 13.86 -5.96 14.37
CA VAL A 170 12.87 -5.01 14.86
C VAL A 170 13.50 -3.62 14.84
N ARG A 171 12.84 -2.68 14.17
CA ARG A 171 13.30 -1.29 14.02
C ARG A 171 12.56 -0.30 14.93
N ASN A 172 11.48 -0.77 15.58
CA ASN A 172 10.74 0.06 16.53
C ASN A 172 11.66 0.52 17.68
N GLY A 173 11.69 1.83 17.94
CA GLY A 173 12.59 2.46 18.90
C GLY A 173 13.99 2.80 18.37
N ASN A 174 14.32 2.46 17.14
CA ASN A 174 15.57 2.88 16.50
C ASN A 174 15.45 4.32 15.95
N ILE A 175 16.59 4.96 15.71
CA ILE A 175 16.67 6.23 15.01
C ILE A 175 16.28 6.02 13.55
N TYR A 176 15.52 6.98 12.99
CA TYR A 176 15.15 6.96 11.58
C TYR A 176 16.38 6.91 10.65
N THR A 177 16.27 6.09 9.64
CA THR A 177 17.27 6.03 8.57
C THR A 177 16.54 6.00 7.23
N TYR A 178 16.81 6.98 6.41
CA TYR A 178 16.22 7.07 5.07
C TYR A 178 16.70 5.91 4.19
N ALA A 179 15.77 5.21 3.60
CA ALA A 179 16.02 4.14 2.62
C ALA A 179 14.98 4.28 1.49
N PRO A 180 15.39 4.74 0.29
CA PRO A 180 14.43 4.92 -0.82
C PRO A 180 13.66 3.64 -1.10
N ASP A 181 12.36 3.76 -1.20
CA ASP A 181 11.47 2.64 -1.50
C ASP A 181 10.42 3.03 -2.56
N ILE A 182 9.45 2.18 -2.81
CA ILE A 182 8.34 2.42 -3.73
C ILE A 182 6.98 2.28 -3.01
N ASN A 183 6.92 2.73 -1.76
CA ASN A 183 5.73 2.75 -0.91
C ASN A 183 5.01 1.38 -0.83
N GLY A 184 5.80 0.33 -0.56
CA GLY A 184 5.31 -1.04 -0.41
C GLY A 184 4.92 -1.72 -1.73
N ASN A 185 5.20 -1.13 -2.87
CA ASN A 185 4.89 -1.68 -4.19
C ASN A 185 5.88 -2.76 -4.61
N PHE A 186 5.66 -3.36 -5.78
CA PHE A 186 6.56 -4.34 -6.38
C PHE A 186 6.56 -4.23 -7.90
N VAL A 187 7.64 -4.68 -8.52
CA VAL A 187 7.79 -4.73 -9.97
C VAL A 187 8.25 -6.12 -10.38
N ILE A 188 7.43 -6.81 -11.19
CA ILE A 188 7.84 -8.09 -11.80
C ILE A 188 8.90 -7.81 -12.86
N GLN A 189 10.06 -8.41 -12.68
CA GLN A 189 11.19 -8.24 -13.58
C GLN A 189 12.11 -9.47 -13.52
N THR A 190 12.80 -9.77 -14.61
CA THR A 190 13.82 -10.81 -14.69
C THR A 190 15.00 -10.32 -15.51
N THR A 191 16.19 -10.82 -15.21
CA THR A 191 17.39 -10.62 -16.02
C THR A 191 17.47 -11.61 -17.19
N GLU A 192 16.61 -12.63 -17.18
CA GLU A 192 16.52 -13.65 -18.23
C GLU A 192 15.24 -13.44 -19.04
N GLY A 193 15.34 -13.57 -20.36
CA GLY A 193 14.21 -13.37 -21.26
C GLY A 193 13.94 -11.90 -21.61
N ILE A 194 12.85 -11.67 -22.33
CA ILE A 194 12.49 -10.36 -22.90
C ILE A 194 11.21 -9.80 -22.26
N ASN A 195 10.27 -10.69 -21.91
CA ASN A 195 8.97 -10.32 -21.40
C ASN A 195 8.78 -10.80 -19.95
N PRO A 196 8.93 -9.95 -18.93
CA PRO A 196 8.77 -10.35 -17.54
C PRO A 196 7.41 -10.98 -17.21
N ASN A 197 6.37 -10.69 -17.98
CA ASN A 197 5.05 -11.27 -17.77
C ASN A 197 4.99 -12.77 -17.99
N THR A 198 5.83 -13.30 -18.91
CA THR A 198 5.88 -14.71 -19.29
C THR A 198 7.20 -15.40 -18.96
N ASP A 199 8.29 -14.62 -18.80
CA ASP A 199 9.64 -15.18 -18.67
C ASP A 199 10.16 -15.13 -17.23
N ALA A 200 9.58 -14.28 -16.36
CA ALA A 200 9.92 -14.27 -14.95
C ALA A 200 9.41 -15.54 -14.26
N ASP A 201 10.29 -16.29 -13.60
CA ASP A 201 9.96 -17.51 -12.89
C ASP A 201 9.46 -17.24 -11.47
N TYR A 202 9.05 -18.29 -10.77
CA TYR A 202 8.75 -18.24 -9.34
C TYR A 202 9.95 -18.72 -8.54
N THR A 203 10.20 -18.06 -7.41
CA THR A 203 11.20 -18.47 -6.40
C THR A 203 10.53 -18.56 -5.04
N GLU A 204 11.06 -19.40 -4.15
CA GLU A 204 10.68 -19.46 -2.75
C GLU A 204 11.54 -18.50 -1.97
N VAL A 205 10.94 -17.38 -1.53
CA VAL A 205 11.64 -16.34 -0.76
C VAL A 205 11.51 -16.67 0.73
N THR A 206 12.66 -16.79 1.41
CA THR A 206 12.71 -17.00 2.87
C THR A 206 12.91 -15.67 3.57
N PHE A 207 11.90 -15.24 4.29
CA PHE A 207 11.92 -14.09 5.19
C PHE A 207 12.28 -14.53 6.59
N SER A 208 13.10 -13.75 7.28
CA SER A 208 13.48 -14.01 8.67
C SER A 208 13.46 -12.72 9.47
N LEU A 209 12.69 -12.67 10.55
CA LEU A 209 12.67 -11.57 11.51
C LEU A 209 13.36 -12.01 12.79
N GLN A 210 14.47 -11.35 13.14
CA GLN A 210 15.23 -11.65 14.34
C GLN A 210 14.58 -11.01 15.57
N THR A 211 13.81 -11.81 16.26
CA THR A 211 13.21 -11.46 17.55
C THR A 211 12.98 -12.74 18.35
N ALA A 212 13.03 -12.64 19.69
CA ALA A 212 12.73 -13.74 20.56
C ALA A 212 11.29 -14.24 20.39
N GLU A 213 10.99 -15.43 20.88
CA GLU A 213 9.62 -15.93 20.95
C GLU A 213 8.74 -14.95 21.75
N THR A 214 7.59 -14.64 21.21
CA THR A 214 6.64 -13.70 21.79
C THR A 214 5.20 -14.21 21.60
N ASN A 215 4.25 -13.54 22.25
CA ASN A 215 2.81 -13.79 22.05
C ASN A 215 2.24 -13.01 20.83
N TYR A 216 3.10 -12.41 20.00
CA TYR A 216 2.70 -11.76 18.76
C TYR A 216 2.80 -12.71 17.58
N ASP A 217 1.82 -12.65 16.71
CA ASP A 217 1.86 -13.26 15.39
C ASP A 217 2.44 -12.25 14.39
N PHE A 218 3.54 -12.60 13.74
CA PHE A 218 4.16 -11.74 12.73
C PHE A 218 3.78 -12.15 11.32
N TYR A 219 3.61 -11.15 10.45
CA TYR A 219 3.25 -11.34 9.04
C TYR A 219 4.10 -10.46 8.14
N VAL A 220 4.46 -10.99 6.96
CA VAL A 220 5.02 -10.19 5.86
C VAL A 220 3.88 -9.55 5.10
N THR A 221 3.95 -8.23 4.88
CA THR A 221 2.95 -7.49 4.11
C THR A 221 3.60 -6.55 3.08
N GLY A 222 2.86 -6.28 2.01
CA GLY A 222 3.21 -5.39 0.93
C GLY A 222 2.09 -5.35 -0.10
N ARG A 223 2.23 -4.62 -1.18
CA ARG A 223 1.20 -4.57 -2.25
C ARG A 223 0.93 -5.93 -2.88
N PHE A 224 1.88 -6.84 -2.86
CA PHE A 224 1.75 -8.19 -3.40
C PHE A 224 0.68 -9.04 -2.68
N ASN A 225 0.32 -8.72 -1.45
CA ASN A 225 -0.77 -9.33 -0.69
C ASN A 225 -1.82 -8.30 -0.22
N GLN A 226 -1.92 -7.15 -0.93
CA GLN A 226 -2.83 -6.05 -0.62
C GLN A 226 -2.62 -5.45 0.79
N ASN A 227 -1.41 -5.57 1.35
CA ASN A 227 -1.04 -5.18 2.70
C ASN A 227 -1.92 -5.83 3.79
N GLN A 228 -2.35 -7.07 3.56
CA GLN A 228 -3.20 -7.82 4.50
C GLN A 228 -2.40 -8.95 5.19
N PRO A 229 -2.50 -9.10 6.52
CA PRO A 229 -1.87 -10.19 7.27
C PRO A 229 -2.62 -11.51 7.07
N GLN A 230 -2.44 -12.14 5.90
CA GLN A 230 -3.05 -13.41 5.56
C GLN A 230 -2.21 -14.58 6.09
N SER A 231 -2.85 -15.71 6.42
CA SER A 231 -2.20 -16.89 7.00
C SER A 231 -1.02 -17.43 6.19
N TYR A 232 -1.06 -17.32 4.87
CA TYR A 232 0.05 -17.73 3.98
C TYR A 232 1.33 -16.92 4.20
N TYR A 233 1.23 -15.70 4.72
CA TYR A 233 2.34 -14.77 4.96
C TYR A 233 2.74 -14.69 6.44
N LYS A 234 2.21 -15.61 7.29
CA LYS A 234 2.51 -15.69 8.71
C LYS A 234 3.90 -16.30 8.92
N LEU A 235 4.71 -15.68 9.78
CA LEU A 235 5.99 -16.23 10.21
C LEU A 235 5.79 -17.24 11.33
N GLN A 236 6.63 -18.27 11.35
CA GLN A 236 6.70 -19.29 12.41
C GLN A 236 8.02 -19.10 13.17
N TYR A 237 7.97 -19.23 14.49
CA TYR A 237 9.16 -19.16 15.30
C TYR A 237 10.05 -20.40 15.10
N GLU A 238 11.34 -20.18 14.85
CA GLU A 238 12.36 -21.19 14.66
C GLU A 238 13.38 -21.08 15.82
N PRO A 239 13.28 -21.97 16.84
CA PRO A 239 14.13 -21.88 18.04
C PRO A 239 15.62 -21.99 17.77
N THR A 240 16.02 -22.76 16.73
CA THR A 240 17.45 -23.01 16.44
C THR A 240 18.18 -21.76 15.97
N THR A 241 17.46 -20.84 15.33
CA THR A 241 18.02 -19.56 14.82
C THR A 241 17.55 -18.36 15.63
N ASN A 242 16.63 -18.55 16.59
CA ASN A 242 15.97 -17.47 17.34
C ASN A 242 15.37 -16.41 16.41
N THR A 243 14.66 -16.87 15.37
CA THR A 243 14.02 -16.01 14.37
C THR A 243 12.61 -16.49 14.10
N HIS A 244 11.73 -15.56 13.68
CA HIS A 244 10.47 -15.91 13.07
C HIS A 244 10.65 -15.96 11.54
N GLN A 245 10.23 -17.05 10.88
CA GLN A 245 10.49 -17.30 9.47
C GLN A 245 9.24 -17.61 8.68
N ALA A 246 9.23 -17.19 7.41
CA ALA A 246 8.23 -17.60 6.43
C ALA A 246 8.91 -17.91 5.09
N ILE A 247 8.46 -18.96 4.40
CA ILE A 247 8.85 -19.27 3.03
C ILE A 247 7.64 -18.99 2.15
N ILE A 248 7.79 -17.99 1.28
CA ILE A 248 6.70 -17.47 0.45
C ILE A 248 7.09 -17.64 -1.01
N ARG A 249 6.22 -18.26 -1.81
CA ARG A 249 6.44 -18.36 -3.25
C ARG A 249 6.07 -17.03 -3.91
N MET A 250 7.03 -16.41 -4.57
CA MET A 250 6.90 -15.12 -5.22
C MET A 250 7.48 -15.17 -6.63
N LYS A 251 6.97 -14.33 -7.53
CA LYS A 251 7.50 -14.20 -8.89
C LYS A 251 8.78 -13.37 -8.85
N GLN A 252 9.72 -13.60 -9.77
CA GLN A 252 10.93 -12.77 -9.89
C GLN A 252 10.59 -11.29 -10.00
N GLY A 253 11.34 -10.45 -9.29
CA GLY A 253 11.12 -9.00 -9.29
C GLY A 253 11.82 -8.28 -8.17
N VAL A 254 11.47 -7.00 -8.04
CA VAL A 254 11.85 -6.13 -6.92
C VAL A 254 10.60 -5.89 -6.09
N TYR A 255 10.71 -6.06 -4.79
CA TYR A 255 9.59 -5.97 -3.87
C TYR A 255 9.93 -5.11 -2.68
N ASN A 256 9.00 -4.25 -2.30
CA ASN A 256 8.97 -3.67 -0.97
C ASN A 256 8.07 -4.50 -0.05
N TYR A 257 8.48 -4.60 1.21
CA TYR A 257 7.72 -5.31 2.25
C TYR A 257 7.94 -4.69 3.62
N LYS A 258 7.05 -4.99 4.53
CA LYS A 258 7.19 -4.71 5.96
C LYS A 258 6.68 -5.87 6.79
N TYR A 259 7.09 -5.92 8.04
CA TYR A 259 6.48 -6.82 9.02
C TYR A 259 5.43 -6.08 9.82
N VAL A 260 4.29 -6.74 10.03
CA VAL A 260 3.27 -6.30 10.96
C VAL A 260 3.06 -7.35 12.04
N ALA A 261 2.60 -6.93 13.20
CA ALA A 261 2.30 -7.82 14.31
C ALA A 261 0.81 -7.84 14.61
N ILE A 262 0.29 -9.00 15.03
CA ILE A 262 -1.03 -9.13 15.62
C ILE A 262 -0.83 -9.64 17.06
N ASP A 263 -1.43 -8.95 18.01
CA ASP A 263 -1.33 -9.32 19.42
C ASP A 263 -2.31 -10.43 19.82
N ALA A 264 -2.23 -10.85 21.08
CA ALA A 264 -3.07 -11.93 21.63
C ALA A 264 -4.57 -11.61 21.63
N VAL A 265 -4.98 -10.33 21.51
CA VAL A 265 -6.38 -9.90 21.40
C VAL A 265 -6.79 -9.58 19.97
N SER A 266 -6.00 -10.02 18.99
CA SER A 266 -6.21 -9.84 17.54
C SER A 266 -6.16 -8.38 17.06
N GLN A 267 -5.47 -7.52 17.79
CA GLN A 267 -5.22 -6.14 17.37
C GLN A 267 -4.03 -6.08 16.41
N LEU A 268 -4.22 -5.48 15.25
CA LEU A 268 -3.16 -5.25 14.29
C LEU A 268 -2.27 -4.07 14.73
N LEU A 269 -0.98 -4.34 14.85
CA LEU A 269 0.06 -3.37 15.18
C LEU A 269 0.91 -3.13 13.92
N GLU A 270 0.44 -2.21 13.06
CA GLU A 270 1.07 -1.95 11.76
C GLU A 270 2.52 -1.47 11.88
N ASN A 271 2.83 -0.67 12.91
CA ASN A 271 4.14 -0.09 13.15
C ASN A 271 4.89 -0.75 14.31
N GLY A 272 4.35 -1.86 14.85
CA GLY A 272 4.94 -2.55 16.01
C GLY A 272 6.36 -3.08 15.77
N VAL A 273 6.68 -3.46 14.55
CA VAL A 273 8.01 -3.95 14.15
C VAL A 273 8.87 -2.84 13.55
N GLY A 274 8.29 -2.03 12.67
CA GLY A 274 8.99 -0.99 11.92
C GLY A 274 9.25 0.29 12.71
N GLY A 275 8.41 0.61 13.68
CA GLY A 275 8.36 1.93 14.31
C GLY A 275 7.61 2.95 13.46
N SER A 276 7.56 4.19 13.96
CA SER A 276 6.92 5.32 13.26
C SER A 276 7.79 6.57 13.39
N HIS A 277 8.03 7.24 12.26
CA HIS A 277 8.87 8.43 12.16
C HIS A 277 8.21 9.46 11.26
N TRP A 278 8.25 10.72 11.65
CA TRP A 278 7.65 11.80 10.85
C TRP A 278 8.43 12.05 9.54
N GLU A 279 9.70 11.65 9.49
CA GLU A 279 10.59 11.78 8.33
C GLU A 279 10.28 10.80 7.20
N THR A 280 9.51 9.73 7.49
CA THR A 280 9.20 8.68 6.52
C THR A 280 8.54 9.26 5.28
N GLU A 281 9.02 8.82 4.11
CA GLU A 281 8.41 9.21 2.84
C GLU A 281 7.05 8.52 2.67
N ASN A 282 6.01 9.32 2.47
CA ASN A 282 4.64 8.83 2.26
C ASN A 282 3.92 9.65 1.21
N ASP A 283 3.12 8.96 0.42
CA ASP A 283 2.14 9.55 -0.48
C ASP A 283 0.79 9.71 0.20
N TYR A 284 0.17 10.87 0.04
CA TYR A 284 -1.16 11.15 0.55
C TYR A 284 -2.14 11.46 -0.56
N TYR A 285 -3.35 10.95 -0.43
CA TYR A 285 -4.42 11.13 -1.40
C TYR A 285 -5.66 11.66 -0.69
N ALA A 286 -6.30 12.67 -1.30
CA ALA A 286 -7.61 13.16 -0.89
C ALA A 286 -8.63 12.83 -1.97
N LEU A 287 -9.64 12.03 -1.66
CA LEU A 287 -10.74 11.67 -2.54
C LEU A 287 -11.95 12.52 -2.20
N VAL A 288 -12.41 13.34 -3.14
CA VAL A 288 -13.52 14.27 -2.94
C VAL A 288 -14.74 13.77 -3.68
N TYR A 289 -15.78 13.44 -2.92
CA TYR A 289 -17.05 12.96 -3.43
C TYR A 289 -18.12 14.06 -3.35
N PHE A 290 -18.99 14.08 -4.33
CA PHE A 290 -20.11 15.00 -4.41
C PHE A 290 -21.42 14.24 -4.68
N ARG A 291 -22.40 14.50 -3.82
CA ARG A 291 -23.76 13.97 -4.00
C ARG A 291 -24.77 15.10 -3.85
N PRO A 292 -25.21 15.71 -4.96
CA PRO A 292 -26.27 16.71 -4.93
C PRO A 292 -27.54 16.14 -4.33
N PHE A 293 -28.34 17.00 -3.70
CA PHE A 293 -29.63 16.61 -3.15
C PHE A 293 -30.50 15.89 -4.21
N GLY A 294 -31.06 14.74 -3.83
CA GLY A 294 -31.90 13.92 -4.73
C GLY A 294 -31.11 12.91 -5.60
N GLN A 295 -29.77 12.96 -5.62
CA GLN A 295 -28.96 11.96 -6.31
C GLN A 295 -28.75 10.71 -5.44
N ARG A 296 -28.56 9.55 -6.11
CA ARG A 296 -28.51 8.23 -5.45
C ARG A 296 -27.09 7.75 -5.13
N TYR A 297 -26.04 8.32 -5.73
CA TYR A 297 -24.67 7.89 -5.57
C TYR A 297 -23.71 9.06 -5.41
N ASP A 298 -22.55 8.78 -4.79
CA ASP A 298 -21.48 9.74 -4.60
C ASP A 298 -20.58 9.72 -5.85
N ARG A 299 -20.50 10.82 -6.59
CA ARG A 299 -19.57 11.00 -7.71
C ARG A 299 -18.22 11.39 -7.15
N LEU A 300 -17.16 10.76 -7.61
CA LEU A 300 -15.77 11.16 -7.27
C LEU A 300 -15.37 12.31 -8.22
N ILE A 301 -15.36 13.53 -7.68
CA ILE A 301 -15.25 14.77 -8.46
C ILE A 301 -13.86 15.38 -8.43
N GLY A 302 -12.94 14.85 -7.62
CA GLY A 302 -11.58 15.32 -7.55
C GLY A 302 -10.70 14.42 -6.71
N VAL A 303 -9.42 14.40 -7.05
CA VAL A 303 -8.37 13.70 -6.31
C VAL A 303 -7.23 14.68 -6.07
N GLY A 304 -6.85 14.86 -4.79
CA GLY A 304 -5.66 15.58 -4.37
C GLY A 304 -4.52 14.61 -4.11
N PHE A 305 -3.30 15.07 -4.35
CA PHE A 305 -2.08 14.33 -4.08
C PHE A 305 -1.07 15.23 -3.37
N GLY A 306 -0.35 14.66 -2.40
CA GLY A 306 0.79 15.28 -1.72
C GLY A 306 1.77 14.22 -1.27
N ASN A 307 3.05 14.56 -1.24
CA ASN A 307 4.12 13.66 -0.80
C ASN A 307 4.88 14.30 0.35
N SER A 308 5.25 13.51 1.36
CA SER A 308 5.91 14.02 2.56
C SER A 308 7.35 14.48 2.35
N ASN A 309 8.00 14.13 1.23
CA ASN A 309 9.30 14.73 0.86
C ASN A 309 9.23 16.26 0.67
N GLN A 310 8.02 16.81 0.55
CA GLN A 310 7.76 18.25 0.42
C GLN A 310 7.18 18.85 1.70
N ILE A 311 7.46 18.24 2.85
CA ILE A 311 6.96 18.73 4.16
C ILE A 311 7.29 20.21 4.33
N ARG A 312 6.25 20.97 4.67
CA ARG A 312 6.36 22.37 5.06
C ARG A 312 6.35 22.46 6.60
N ASN A 313 7.33 23.17 7.13
CA ASN A 313 7.45 23.43 8.58
C ASN A 313 6.54 24.56 9.02
#